data_37488842deba34058fded4c8d451e829
#
_entry.id   37488842deba34058fded4c8d451e829
#
_cell.length_a   1.000
_cell.length_b   1.000
_cell.length_c   1.000
_cell.angle_alpha   90.00
_cell.angle_beta   90.00
_cell.angle_gamma   90.00
#
_symmetry.space_group_name_H-M   'P 1'
#
loop_
_entity.id
_entity.type
_entity.pdbx_description
1 polymer ?
#
loop_
_entity_poly.entity_id
_entity_poly.type
_entity_poly.pdbx_seq_one_letter_code
_entity_poly.pdbx_strand_id
1 'polypeptide(L)'
;MEVISIRPNFIKTFNNPNNDYFCIVTNESLEDKIKITDDSNYIESKIILYKPNDKFENLLENVIPENSHVLVISPDVFFQSPDQKHIGNKRKLIAMACNSTPTDINAIKHFMEIIENTDPDSQQEFADRFFGIGEDSDFLNFVDPVNNTLATFNHLDESYLWSEQAGHLGYGEQQLAPAGEISVLPLRIQDFDETLRLDFNGTIALQGVPILHNGTVSFLREDQKRIFDQLIEIKHNPIIATVENGVITALSDPTGKCPNALNMLNSMFNVDSRYRILWEIGFGVNTHNKILDGNQAMNETFGNTDGAIHFGLGLTPYTQYHLDIICPNTVVKNNKNEYLIGKEGKKIARNKSIGCPCIE
;
A
#
# COMPACT_ATOMS: atom_id res chain seq x y z
N MET A 1 30.33 4.71 -7.34
CA MET A 1 29.09 4.44 -8.11
C MET A 1 28.11 3.84 -7.13
N GLU A 2 26.88 4.31 -7.06
CA GLU A 2 25.88 3.73 -6.17
C GLU A 2 25.43 2.39 -6.74
N VAL A 3 25.49 1.33 -5.93
CA VAL A 3 25.14 -0.04 -6.32
C VAL A 3 23.87 -0.46 -5.59
N ILE A 4 22.96 -1.09 -6.34
CA ILE A 4 21.76 -1.78 -5.84
C ILE A 4 22.13 -3.25 -5.79
N SER A 5 22.29 -3.80 -4.60
CA SER A 5 22.53 -5.24 -4.40
C SER A 5 21.19 -5.97 -4.32
N ILE A 6 21.07 -7.04 -5.07
CA ILE A 6 19.88 -7.91 -5.09
C ILE A 6 20.32 -9.32 -4.75
N ARG A 7 19.67 -9.91 -3.74
CA ARG A 7 19.98 -11.25 -3.22
C ARG A 7 18.77 -12.17 -3.43
N PRO A 8 18.62 -12.82 -4.57
CA PRO A 8 17.45 -13.60 -4.93
C PRO A 8 17.05 -14.67 -3.91
N ASN A 9 18.04 -15.34 -3.29
CA ASN A 9 17.78 -16.37 -2.30
C ASN A 9 17.13 -15.83 -1.00
N PHE A 10 17.14 -14.51 -0.79
CA PHE A 10 16.53 -13.86 0.37
C PHE A 10 15.10 -13.36 0.11
N ILE A 11 14.66 -13.34 -1.15
CA ILE A 11 13.26 -12.95 -1.49
C ILE A 11 12.35 -14.16 -1.26
N LYS A 12 12.00 -14.38 0.01
CA LYS A 12 11.24 -15.56 0.44
C LYS A 12 9.83 -15.64 -0.14
N THR A 13 9.24 -14.50 -0.53
CA THR A 13 7.94 -14.43 -1.21
C THR A 13 7.90 -15.32 -2.47
N PHE A 14 9.01 -15.50 -3.17
CA PHE A 14 9.10 -16.40 -4.30
C PHE A 14 9.12 -17.89 -3.93
N ASN A 15 9.31 -18.25 -2.66
CA ASN A 15 9.67 -19.58 -2.22
C ASN A 15 11.03 -20.07 -2.79
N ASN A 16 11.41 -21.30 -2.44
CA ASN A 16 12.62 -21.90 -3.01
C ASN A 16 12.43 -22.15 -4.52
N PRO A 17 13.41 -21.78 -5.36
CA PRO A 17 13.34 -22.08 -6.78
C PRO A 17 13.41 -23.59 -7.04
N ASN A 18 12.65 -24.04 -8.02
CA ASN A 18 12.63 -25.43 -8.48
C ASN A 18 13.10 -25.51 -9.95
N ASN A 19 14.38 -25.43 -10.17
CA ASN A 19 14.98 -25.26 -11.49
C ASN A 19 14.48 -24.01 -12.21
N ASP A 20 14.37 -22.91 -11.48
CA ASP A 20 13.93 -21.63 -12.01
C ASP A 20 15.13 -20.74 -12.39
N TYR A 21 14.90 -19.83 -13.31
CA TYR A 21 15.76 -18.69 -13.57
C TYR A 21 15.35 -17.53 -12.65
N PHE A 22 16.31 -16.68 -12.30
CA PHE A 22 16.00 -15.38 -11.70
C PHE A 22 16.15 -14.29 -12.76
N CYS A 23 15.09 -13.51 -12.99
CA CYS A 23 15.10 -12.46 -13.99
C CYS A 23 14.81 -11.10 -13.34
N ILE A 24 15.71 -10.14 -13.51
CA ILE A 24 15.45 -8.74 -13.20
C ILE A 24 15.12 -8.03 -14.49
N VAL A 25 13.93 -7.43 -14.54
CA VAL A 25 13.52 -6.55 -15.62
C VAL A 25 13.68 -5.11 -15.16
N THR A 26 14.53 -4.35 -15.85
CA THR A 26 14.89 -2.99 -15.44
C THR A 26 15.16 -2.08 -16.63
N ASN A 27 15.44 -0.80 -16.38
CA ASN A 27 15.76 0.17 -17.42
C ASN A 27 17.26 0.33 -17.62
N GLU A 28 17.65 0.82 -18.79
CA GLU A 28 19.04 1.05 -19.17
C GLU A 28 19.81 1.94 -18.15
N SER A 29 19.11 2.90 -17.53
CA SER A 29 19.68 3.79 -16.51
C SER A 29 20.13 3.09 -15.22
N LEU A 30 19.65 1.87 -14.98
CA LEU A 30 19.93 1.06 -13.80
C LEU A 30 20.82 -0.17 -14.10
N GLU A 31 21.02 -0.54 -15.36
CA GLU A 31 21.74 -1.76 -15.75
C GLU A 31 23.10 -1.89 -15.03
N ASP A 32 23.94 -0.85 -15.13
CA ASP A 32 25.28 -0.83 -14.52
C ASP A 32 25.28 -0.64 -12.99
N LYS A 33 24.11 -0.36 -12.41
CA LYS A 33 23.96 -0.13 -10.96
C LYS A 33 23.46 -1.36 -10.22
N ILE A 34 22.87 -2.34 -10.93
CA ILE A 34 22.36 -3.57 -10.33
C ILE A 34 23.49 -4.59 -10.22
N LYS A 35 23.60 -5.19 -9.05
CA LYS A 35 24.48 -6.32 -8.79
C LYS A 35 23.68 -7.45 -8.14
N ILE A 36 23.60 -8.57 -8.84
CA ILE A 36 22.99 -9.79 -8.32
C ILE A 36 24.05 -10.57 -7.53
N THR A 37 23.66 -11.01 -6.35
CA THR A 37 24.50 -11.83 -5.44
C THR A 37 23.59 -12.84 -4.72
N ASP A 38 24.20 -13.90 -4.17
CA ASP A 38 23.44 -14.93 -3.41
C ASP A 38 22.27 -15.54 -4.20
N ASP A 39 22.53 -15.92 -5.45
CA ASP A 39 21.60 -16.54 -6.40
C ASP A 39 21.87 -18.01 -6.70
N SER A 40 22.67 -18.67 -5.87
CA SER A 40 23.18 -20.04 -6.07
C SER A 40 22.11 -21.12 -6.20
N ASN A 41 20.87 -20.84 -5.77
CA ASN A 41 19.75 -21.78 -5.88
C ASN A 41 19.05 -21.72 -7.25
N TYR A 42 19.36 -20.72 -8.07
CA TYR A 42 18.79 -20.56 -9.41
C TYR A 42 19.70 -21.19 -10.48
N ILE A 43 19.10 -21.59 -11.62
CA ILE A 43 19.88 -22.09 -12.76
C ILE A 43 20.81 -20.99 -13.29
N GLU A 44 20.27 -19.79 -13.44
CA GLU A 44 20.96 -18.61 -13.94
C GLU A 44 20.19 -17.36 -13.54
N SER A 45 20.90 -16.26 -13.31
CA SER A 45 20.30 -14.94 -13.09
C SER A 45 20.53 -14.04 -14.31
N LYS A 46 19.49 -13.32 -14.74
CA LYS A 46 19.51 -12.47 -15.94
C LYS A 46 19.04 -11.06 -15.64
N ILE A 47 19.71 -10.07 -16.22
CA ILE A 47 19.23 -8.70 -16.29
C ILE A 47 18.62 -8.51 -17.68
N ILE A 48 17.38 -8.10 -17.75
CA ILE A 48 16.60 -7.91 -18.98
C ILE A 48 16.21 -6.44 -19.06
N LEU A 49 16.53 -5.78 -20.18
CA LEU A 49 16.22 -4.38 -20.36
C LEU A 49 14.77 -4.19 -20.85
N TYR A 50 14.05 -3.34 -20.15
CA TYR A 50 12.72 -2.88 -20.52
C TYR A 50 12.82 -1.45 -21.06
N LYS A 51 12.62 -1.31 -22.38
CA LYS A 51 12.86 -0.08 -23.11
C LYS A 51 11.53 0.68 -23.34
N PRO A 52 11.59 2.01 -23.54
CA PRO A 52 10.44 2.77 -24.01
C PRO A 52 9.84 2.13 -25.28
N ASN A 53 8.53 1.99 -25.31
CA ASN A 53 7.74 1.33 -26.38
C ASN A 53 7.77 -0.20 -26.41
N ASP A 54 8.51 -0.86 -25.54
CA ASP A 54 8.34 -2.31 -25.37
C ASP A 54 6.98 -2.59 -24.71
N LYS A 55 6.37 -3.69 -25.11
CA LYS A 55 5.25 -4.26 -24.37
C LYS A 55 5.80 -5.34 -23.44
N PHE A 56 5.44 -5.27 -22.18
CA PHE A 56 5.95 -6.21 -21.17
C PHE A 56 5.58 -7.66 -21.50
N GLU A 57 4.38 -7.87 -22.07
CA GLU A 57 3.92 -9.18 -22.52
C GLU A 57 4.86 -9.78 -23.56
N ASN A 58 5.45 -8.97 -24.47
CA ASN A 58 6.41 -9.46 -25.45
C ASN A 58 7.72 -9.93 -24.79
N LEU A 59 8.13 -9.31 -23.67
CA LEU A 59 9.27 -9.79 -22.90
C LEU A 59 8.97 -11.14 -22.24
N LEU A 60 7.75 -11.29 -21.69
CA LEU A 60 7.30 -12.57 -21.13
C LEU A 60 7.25 -13.68 -22.19
N GLU A 61 6.79 -13.37 -23.40
CA GLU A 61 6.64 -14.36 -24.46
C GLU A 61 7.96 -14.77 -25.11
N ASN A 62 8.91 -13.82 -25.25
CA ASN A 62 10.06 -14.04 -26.15
C ASN A 62 11.43 -13.99 -25.46
N VAL A 63 11.53 -13.42 -24.26
CA VAL A 63 12.83 -13.12 -23.61
C VAL A 63 12.95 -13.76 -22.23
N ILE A 64 11.91 -13.67 -21.41
CA ILE A 64 11.89 -14.19 -20.04
C ILE A 64 11.58 -15.69 -20.08
N PRO A 65 12.45 -16.56 -19.54
CA PRO A 65 12.20 -18.00 -19.49
C PRO A 65 10.86 -18.35 -18.84
N GLU A 66 10.23 -19.44 -19.26
CA GLU A 66 8.96 -19.89 -18.66
C GLU A 66 9.09 -20.22 -17.17
N ASN A 67 10.17 -20.91 -16.78
CA ASN A 67 10.42 -21.23 -15.38
C ASN A 67 11.24 -20.10 -14.76
N SER A 68 10.59 -19.08 -14.24
CA SER A 68 11.34 -17.96 -13.67
C SER A 68 10.61 -17.22 -12.54
N HIS A 69 11.43 -16.72 -11.62
CA HIS A 69 11.06 -15.68 -10.67
C HIS A 69 11.47 -14.34 -11.27
N VAL A 70 10.51 -13.46 -11.48
CA VAL A 70 10.70 -12.19 -12.19
C VAL A 70 10.54 -11.03 -11.22
N LEU A 71 11.58 -10.21 -11.10
CA LEU A 71 11.56 -8.97 -10.34
C LEU A 71 11.61 -7.78 -11.28
N VAL A 72 10.60 -6.92 -11.26
CA VAL A 72 10.52 -5.73 -12.12
C VAL A 72 10.83 -4.47 -11.31
N ILE A 73 11.87 -3.73 -11.74
CA ILE A 73 12.26 -2.42 -11.20
C ILE A 73 12.43 -1.47 -12.39
N SER A 74 11.39 -0.74 -12.73
CA SER A 74 11.32 0.06 -13.96
C SER A 74 10.90 1.50 -13.67
N PRO A 75 11.82 2.37 -13.19
CA PRO A 75 11.48 3.77 -12.91
C PRO A 75 11.26 4.64 -14.15
N ASP A 76 11.90 4.31 -15.28
CA ASP A 76 11.89 5.15 -16.47
C ASP A 76 10.81 4.76 -17.49
N VAL A 77 10.31 3.53 -17.41
CA VAL A 77 9.29 3.00 -18.32
C VAL A 77 8.09 2.54 -17.53
N PHE A 78 6.92 3.02 -17.91
CA PHE A 78 5.67 2.63 -17.25
C PHE A 78 5.46 1.11 -17.35
N PHE A 79 5.40 0.48 -16.20
CA PHE A 79 5.04 -0.92 -16.06
C PHE A 79 3.55 -1.05 -15.80
N GLN A 80 2.87 -1.77 -16.65
CA GLN A 80 1.49 -2.20 -16.44
C GLN A 80 1.51 -3.69 -16.11
N SER A 81 0.83 -4.06 -15.03
CA SER A 81 0.67 -5.47 -14.64
C SER A 81 0.06 -6.27 -15.80
N PRO A 82 0.73 -7.34 -16.27
CA PRO A 82 0.21 -8.16 -17.36
C PRO A 82 -0.98 -9.01 -16.89
N ASP A 83 -1.86 -9.37 -17.82
CA ASP A 83 -2.87 -10.37 -17.55
C ASP A 83 -2.23 -11.72 -17.16
N GLN A 84 -2.88 -12.48 -16.28
CA GLN A 84 -2.39 -13.79 -15.83
C GLN A 84 -2.07 -14.76 -16.98
N LYS A 85 -2.81 -14.69 -18.09
CA LYS A 85 -2.55 -15.50 -19.28
C LYS A 85 -1.14 -15.30 -19.88
N HIS A 86 -0.54 -14.11 -19.73
CA HIS A 86 0.81 -13.81 -20.20
C HIS A 86 1.89 -14.21 -19.19
N ILE A 87 1.59 -14.15 -17.89
CA ILE A 87 2.48 -14.66 -16.86
C ILE A 87 2.62 -16.18 -17.04
N GLY A 88 1.52 -16.84 -17.37
CA GLY A 88 1.45 -18.29 -17.50
C GLY A 88 1.47 -18.99 -16.14
N ASN A 89 1.69 -20.29 -16.11
CA ASN A 89 1.63 -21.13 -14.91
C ASN A 89 3.00 -21.61 -14.39
N LYS A 90 4.07 -20.96 -14.82
CA LYS A 90 5.46 -21.33 -14.46
C LYS A 90 6.31 -20.11 -14.09
N ARG A 91 5.75 -18.92 -14.02
CA ARG A 91 6.43 -17.71 -13.58
C ARG A 91 5.80 -17.19 -12.30
N LYS A 92 6.60 -16.49 -11.51
CA LYS A 92 6.17 -15.67 -10.39
C LYS A 92 6.70 -14.27 -10.63
N LEU A 93 5.88 -13.25 -10.43
CA LEU A 93 6.25 -11.88 -10.74
C LEU A 93 6.08 -10.96 -9.53
N ILE A 94 7.13 -10.22 -9.19
CA ILE A 94 7.09 -9.12 -8.23
C ILE A 94 7.47 -7.84 -8.98
N ALA A 95 6.68 -6.79 -8.86
CA ALA A 95 6.98 -5.51 -9.48
C ALA A 95 7.00 -4.39 -8.43
N MET A 96 8.02 -3.53 -8.48
CA MET A 96 8.05 -2.29 -7.71
C MET A 96 7.17 -1.23 -8.37
N ALA A 97 6.34 -0.54 -7.61
CA ALA A 97 5.47 0.56 -8.09
C ALA A 97 6.28 1.84 -8.41
N CYS A 98 7.23 1.73 -9.35
CA CYS A 98 8.22 2.77 -9.64
C CYS A 98 7.65 4.03 -10.29
N ASN A 99 6.57 3.92 -11.08
CA ASN A 99 6.05 5.06 -11.85
C ASN A 99 4.91 5.80 -11.15
N SER A 100 4.36 5.24 -10.11
CA SER A 100 3.24 5.82 -9.38
C SER A 100 3.65 7.08 -8.61
N THR A 101 4.80 7.00 -7.94
CA THR A 101 5.42 8.11 -7.20
C THR A 101 6.87 8.30 -7.67
N PRO A 102 7.54 9.41 -7.30
CA PRO A 102 8.96 9.58 -7.61
C PRO A 102 9.80 8.45 -7.02
N THR A 103 10.61 7.80 -7.84
CA THR A 103 11.46 6.67 -7.42
C THR A 103 12.92 6.97 -7.72
N ASP A 104 13.73 7.09 -6.68
CA ASP A 104 15.18 7.24 -6.76
C ASP A 104 15.90 5.96 -6.31
N ILE A 105 17.23 5.97 -6.37
CA ILE A 105 18.06 4.82 -5.97
C ILE A 105 17.85 4.47 -4.48
N ASN A 106 17.59 5.46 -3.61
CA ASN A 106 17.36 5.18 -2.19
C ASN A 106 16.03 4.46 -1.98
N ALA A 107 15.00 4.86 -2.72
CA ALA A 107 13.72 4.17 -2.73
C ALA A 107 13.88 2.71 -3.20
N ILE A 108 14.66 2.47 -4.25
CA ILE A 108 14.92 1.11 -4.75
C ILE A 108 15.71 0.28 -3.72
N LYS A 109 16.73 0.85 -3.09
CA LYS A 109 17.48 0.17 -2.02
C LYS A 109 16.58 -0.17 -0.82
N HIS A 110 15.72 0.75 -0.43
CA HIS A 110 14.75 0.54 0.65
C HIS A 110 13.77 -0.58 0.29
N PHE A 111 13.25 -0.57 -0.94
CA PHE A 111 12.41 -1.65 -1.46
C PHE A 111 13.11 -3.01 -1.37
N MET A 112 14.37 -3.10 -1.81
CA MET A 112 15.15 -4.33 -1.73
C MET A 112 15.35 -4.78 -0.28
N GLU A 113 15.66 -3.85 0.63
CA GLU A 113 15.78 -4.16 2.05
C GLU A 113 14.48 -4.77 2.61
N ILE A 114 13.32 -4.22 2.21
CA ILE A 114 12.04 -4.73 2.70
C ILE A 114 11.76 -6.12 2.16
N ILE A 115 11.82 -6.33 0.82
CA ILE A 115 11.44 -7.63 0.24
C ILE A 115 12.38 -8.77 0.63
N GLU A 116 13.66 -8.47 0.88
CA GLU A 116 14.64 -9.47 1.32
C GLU A 116 14.52 -9.82 2.82
N ASN A 117 13.86 -8.97 3.62
CA ASN A 117 13.63 -9.20 5.05
C ASN A 117 12.17 -9.58 5.36
N THR A 118 11.27 -9.46 4.43
CA THR A 118 9.86 -9.85 4.62
C THR A 118 9.75 -11.34 4.92
N ASP A 119 8.96 -11.67 5.92
CA ASP A 119 8.58 -13.03 6.27
C ASP A 119 7.17 -13.33 5.73
N PRO A 120 7.05 -14.06 4.62
CA PRO A 120 5.76 -14.33 4.01
C PRO A 120 4.87 -15.26 4.84
N ASP A 121 5.44 -16.14 5.67
CA ASP A 121 4.65 -16.99 6.57
C ASP A 121 3.92 -16.14 7.61
N SER A 122 4.63 -15.19 8.23
CA SER A 122 4.02 -14.23 9.17
C SER A 122 2.96 -13.35 8.51
N GLN A 123 3.14 -12.98 7.24
CA GLN A 123 2.13 -12.23 6.49
C GLN A 123 0.88 -13.07 6.23
N GLN A 124 1.07 -14.33 5.84
CA GLN A 124 -0.05 -15.26 5.60
C GLN A 124 -0.84 -15.50 6.89
N GLU A 125 -0.17 -15.76 8.00
CA GLU A 125 -0.82 -15.90 9.32
C GLU A 125 -1.62 -14.64 9.69
N PHE A 126 -1.08 -13.47 9.38
CA PHE A 126 -1.79 -12.22 9.62
C PHE A 126 -3.05 -12.11 8.76
N ALA A 127 -2.93 -12.37 7.44
CA ALA A 127 -4.04 -12.31 6.50
C ALA A 127 -5.14 -13.32 6.86
N ASP A 128 -4.77 -14.58 7.15
CA ASP A 128 -5.71 -15.63 7.56
C ASP A 128 -6.50 -15.22 8.82
N ARG A 129 -5.79 -14.65 9.81
CA ARG A 129 -6.43 -14.12 11.02
C ARG A 129 -7.35 -12.94 10.72
N PHE A 130 -6.90 -12.01 9.86
CA PHE A 130 -7.67 -10.83 9.46
C PHE A 130 -9.00 -11.24 8.82
N PHE A 131 -8.94 -12.10 7.80
CA PHE A 131 -10.14 -12.58 7.11
C PHE A 131 -11.02 -13.42 8.03
N GLY A 132 -10.45 -14.32 8.83
CA GLY A 132 -11.22 -15.14 9.78
C GLY A 132 -12.00 -14.32 10.80
N ILE A 133 -11.41 -13.25 11.35
CA ILE A 133 -12.12 -12.32 12.26
C ILE A 133 -13.17 -11.51 11.48
N GLY A 134 -12.84 -11.08 10.24
CA GLY A 134 -13.74 -10.32 9.38
C GLY A 134 -14.99 -11.12 9.03
N GLU A 135 -14.82 -12.34 8.54
CA GLU A 135 -15.93 -13.22 8.15
C GLU A 135 -16.89 -13.56 9.31
N ASP A 136 -16.36 -13.64 10.55
CA ASP A 136 -17.15 -13.90 11.76
C ASP A 136 -17.75 -12.64 12.40
N SER A 137 -17.89 -11.55 11.62
CA SER A 137 -18.25 -10.22 12.10
C SER A 137 -19.38 -9.62 11.29
N ASP A 138 -20.32 -8.93 11.93
CA ASP A 138 -21.43 -8.24 11.24
C ASP A 138 -20.95 -6.91 10.60
N PHE A 139 -20.01 -6.22 11.26
CA PHE A 139 -19.44 -4.95 10.81
C PHE A 139 -18.08 -4.70 11.47
N LEU A 140 -17.31 -3.81 10.88
CA LEU A 140 -16.01 -3.36 11.40
C LEU A 140 -16.10 -1.92 11.93
N ASN A 141 -15.46 -1.67 13.06
CA ASN A 141 -15.30 -0.35 13.67
C ASN A 141 -13.88 0.15 13.47
N PHE A 142 -13.75 1.34 12.91
CA PHE A 142 -12.52 2.10 12.76
C PHE A 142 -12.46 3.14 13.87
N VAL A 143 -11.51 3.01 14.77
CA VAL A 143 -11.42 3.84 15.98
C VAL A 143 -10.05 4.49 16.04
N ASP A 144 -10.00 5.82 16.11
CA ASP A 144 -8.78 6.53 16.49
C ASP A 144 -8.96 7.09 17.91
N PRO A 145 -8.34 6.46 18.92
CA PRO A 145 -8.48 6.89 20.31
C PRO A 145 -7.73 8.19 20.62
N VAL A 146 -6.76 8.58 19.76
CA VAL A 146 -5.99 9.81 19.93
C VAL A 146 -6.84 11.03 19.53
N ASN A 147 -7.55 10.89 18.41
CA ASN A 147 -8.37 11.95 17.84
C ASN A 147 -9.86 11.80 18.19
N ASN A 148 -10.22 10.76 18.94
CA ASN A 148 -11.58 10.47 19.37
C ASN A 148 -12.56 10.37 18.19
N THR A 149 -12.18 9.62 17.14
CA THR A 149 -13.05 9.34 15.99
C THR A 149 -13.52 7.90 15.99
N LEU A 150 -14.70 7.69 15.41
CA LEU A 150 -15.31 6.38 15.22
C LEU A 150 -16.06 6.37 13.90
N ALA A 151 -15.81 5.34 13.10
CA ALA A 151 -16.61 5.02 11.92
C ALA A 151 -16.91 3.52 11.88
N THR A 152 -17.98 3.15 11.19
CA THR A 152 -18.44 1.77 11.01
C THR A 152 -18.46 1.43 9.53
N PHE A 153 -18.00 0.25 9.18
CA PHE A 153 -17.98 -0.30 7.84
C PHE A 153 -18.77 -1.61 7.79
N ASN A 154 -19.84 -1.63 6.99
CA ASN A 154 -20.60 -2.84 6.68
C ASN A 154 -19.90 -3.58 5.54
N HIS A 155 -18.94 -4.43 5.87
CA HIS A 155 -17.92 -4.97 4.98
C HIS A 155 -18.34 -6.25 4.24
N LEU A 156 -19.47 -6.86 4.59
CA LEU A 156 -19.95 -8.14 4.03
C LEU A 156 -20.91 -7.94 2.84
N ASP A 157 -20.59 -7.01 1.93
CA ASP A 157 -21.41 -6.79 0.74
C ASP A 157 -20.77 -7.51 -0.46
N GLU A 158 -21.58 -8.26 -1.23
CA GLU A 158 -21.15 -9.00 -2.43
C GLU A 158 -20.65 -8.05 -3.55
N SER A 159 -20.95 -6.76 -3.47
CA SER A 159 -20.43 -5.74 -4.39
C SER A 159 -19.00 -5.27 -4.06
N TYR A 160 -18.37 -5.80 -3.02
CA TYR A 160 -17.01 -5.47 -2.65
C TYR A 160 -16.01 -6.51 -3.14
N LEU A 161 -14.86 -6.02 -3.64
CA LEU A 161 -13.72 -6.83 -3.98
C LEU A 161 -12.68 -6.70 -2.87
N TRP A 162 -12.40 -7.80 -2.19
CA TRP A 162 -11.26 -7.92 -1.31
C TRP A 162 -10.06 -8.43 -2.08
N SER A 163 -8.93 -7.73 -1.98
CA SER A 163 -7.66 -8.09 -2.58
C SER A 163 -6.65 -8.40 -1.48
N GLU A 164 -5.88 -9.45 -1.67
CA GLU A 164 -4.79 -9.83 -0.79
C GLU A 164 -3.48 -9.85 -1.59
N GLN A 165 -2.51 -9.05 -1.15
CA GLN A 165 -1.15 -9.03 -1.67
C GLN A 165 -0.18 -9.31 -0.52
N ALA A 166 -0.29 -10.48 0.08
CA ALA A 166 0.50 -10.90 1.24
C ALA A 166 0.94 -12.36 1.08
N GLY A 167 1.91 -12.77 1.88
CA GLY A 167 2.35 -14.16 1.94
C GLY A 167 3.21 -14.59 0.75
N HIS A 168 3.15 -15.88 0.47
CA HIS A 168 3.89 -16.50 -0.63
C HIS A 168 3.23 -16.31 -1.98
N LEU A 169 4.05 -16.18 -3.01
CA LEU A 169 3.60 -16.07 -4.39
C LEU A 169 3.58 -17.45 -5.05
N GLY A 170 2.43 -17.83 -5.60
CA GLY A 170 2.26 -19.03 -6.41
C GLY A 170 2.74 -18.85 -7.87
N TYR A 171 2.93 -19.96 -8.60
CA TYR A 171 3.17 -19.87 -10.03
C TYR A 171 1.93 -19.35 -10.78
N GLY A 172 2.13 -18.41 -11.68
CA GLY A 172 1.07 -17.71 -12.38
C GLY A 172 0.57 -16.45 -11.68
N GLU A 173 1.11 -16.16 -10.51
CA GLU A 173 0.70 -15.01 -9.71
C GLU A 173 1.67 -13.84 -9.82
N GLN A 174 1.16 -12.66 -9.47
CA GLN A 174 1.94 -11.43 -9.42
C GLN A 174 1.57 -10.61 -8.18
N GLN A 175 2.54 -9.86 -7.67
CA GLN A 175 2.36 -8.90 -6.59
C GLN A 175 2.98 -7.56 -6.96
N LEU A 176 2.29 -6.48 -6.64
CA LEU A 176 2.93 -5.17 -6.51
C LEU A 176 3.61 -5.09 -5.15
N ALA A 177 4.82 -4.67 -5.14
CA ALA A 177 5.68 -4.83 -3.98
C ALA A 177 5.96 -3.52 -3.25
N PRO A 178 6.37 -3.64 -2.01
CA PRO A 178 6.59 -4.88 -1.27
C PRO A 178 5.25 -5.55 -0.93
N ALA A 179 5.22 -6.90 -0.84
CA ALA A 179 4.04 -7.60 -0.38
C ALA A 179 3.64 -7.19 1.05
N GLY A 180 2.38 -7.33 1.39
CA GLY A 180 1.86 -7.02 2.72
C GLY A 180 0.78 -5.96 2.71
N GLU A 181 -0.18 -6.12 1.81
CA GLU A 181 -1.37 -5.29 1.73
C GLU A 181 -2.61 -6.15 1.58
N ILE A 182 -3.65 -5.81 2.32
CA ILE A 182 -5.02 -6.25 2.10
C ILE A 182 -5.82 -4.99 1.77
N SER A 183 -6.67 -5.02 0.75
CA SER A 183 -7.52 -3.88 0.44
C SER A 183 -8.93 -4.28 0.05
N VAL A 184 -9.88 -3.37 0.23
CA VAL A 184 -11.27 -3.52 -0.19
C VAL A 184 -11.70 -2.34 -1.03
N LEU A 185 -12.32 -2.65 -2.17
CA LEU A 185 -12.82 -1.70 -3.15
C LEU A 185 -14.21 -2.15 -3.62
N PRO A 186 -15.06 -1.23 -4.14
CA PRO A 186 -16.26 -1.65 -4.85
C PRO A 186 -15.92 -2.51 -6.07
N LEU A 187 -16.64 -3.60 -6.28
CA LEU A 187 -16.58 -4.35 -7.54
C LEU A 187 -16.90 -3.41 -8.71
N ARG A 188 -16.35 -3.72 -9.90
CA ARG A 188 -16.56 -2.92 -11.11
C ARG A 188 -16.02 -1.50 -11.06
N ILE A 189 -15.02 -1.27 -10.21
CA ILE A 189 -14.32 0.00 -10.17
C ILE A 189 -13.84 0.45 -11.58
N GLN A 190 -13.56 -0.51 -12.47
CA GLN A 190 -13.17 -0.25 -13.86
C GLN A 190 -14.32 0.26 -14.73
N ASP A 191 -15.58 -0.09 -14.41
CA ASP A 191 -16.76 0.32 -15.16
C ASP A 191 -17.32 1.68 -14.68
N PHE A 192 -16.70 2.29 -13.71
CA PHE A 192 -17.09 3.49 -12.99
C PHE A 192 -18.61 3.62 -12.80
N ASP A 193 -19.11 3.11 -11.72
CA ASP A 193 -20.50 3.28 -11.30
C ASP A 193 -20.54 4.21 -10.08
N GLU A 194 -21.08 5.42 -10.27
CA GLU A 194 -21.19 6.41 -9.20
C GLU A 194 -22.10 5.97 -8.04
N THR A 195 -22.92 4.95 -8.25
CA THR A 195 -23.79 4.40 -7.21
C THR A 195 -23.07 3.41 -6.29
N LEU A 196 -21.98 2.81 -6.74
CA LEU A 196 -21.18 1.92 -5.92
C LEU A 196 -20.38 2.70 -4.89
N ARG A 197 -20.57 2.36 -3.63
CA ARG A 197 -19.91 2.97 -2.48
C ARG A 197 -19.58 1.89 -1.46
N LEU A 198 -18.53 2.13 -0.72
CA LEU A 198 -18.33 1.41 0.53
C LEU A 198 -19.34 1.92 1.57
N ASP A 199 -20.12 1.06 2.18
CA ASP A 199 -21.05 1.43 3.27
C ASP A 199 -20.28 1.74 4.55
N PHE A 200 -19.58 2.88 4.50
CA PHE A 200 -18.70 3.38 5.53
C PHE A 200 -19.26 4.69 6.09
N ASN A 201 -19.51 4.73 7.40
CA ASN A 201 -20.22 5.82 8.04
C ASN A 201 -19.57 6.22 9.37
N GLY A 202 -19.43 7.54 9.61
CA GLY A 202 -18.92 8.08 10.87
C GLY A 202 -17.86 9.15 10.70
N THR A 203 -16.92 9.23 11.63
CA THR A 203 -15.81 10.17 11.57
C THR A 203 -14.47 9.45 11.54
N ILE A 204 -13.55 9.94 10.73
CA ILE A 204 -12.17 9.43 10.64
C ILE A 204 -11.18 10.58 10.84
N ALA A 205 -10.02 10.25 11.39
CA ALA A 205 -8.91 11.18 11.48
C ALA A 205 -7.91 10.88 10.34
N LEU A 206 -7.84 11.77 9.37
CA LEU A 206 -6.80 11.76 8.34
C LEU A 206 -5.52 12.33 8.96
N GLN A 207 -4.77 11.46 9.65
CA GLN A 207 -3.52 11.82 10.31
C GLN A 207 -2.47 10.76 10.09
N GLY A 208 -1.42 11.11 9.36
CA GLY A 208 -0.28 10.24 9.11
C GLY A 208 0.39 10.54 7.78
N VAL A 209 0.67 9.53 6.97
CA VAL A 209 1.52 9.69 5.78
C VAL A 209 0.66 9.71 4.52
N PRO A 210 0.61 10.85 3.80
CA PRO A 210 -0.03 10.89 2.50
C PRO A 210 0.85 10.22 1.45
N ILE A 211 0.22 9.53 0.50
CA ILE A 211 0.84 9.00 -0.71
C ILE A 211 -0.01 9.48 -1.88
N LEU A 212 0.57 10.26 -2.76
CA LEU A 212 -0.13 10.76 -3.93
C LEU A 212 0.37 10.04 -5.18
N HIS A 213 -0.42 9.09 -5.66
CA HIS A 213 -0.13 8.33 -6.86
C HIS A 213 -0.50 9.10 -8.12
N ASN A 214 0.09 8.72 -9.25
CA ASN A 214 -0.47 9.09 -10.54
C ASN A 214 -1.79 8.34 -10.75
N GLY A 215 -2.76 9.02 -11.31
CA GLY A 215 -4.03 8.43 -11.75
C GLY A 215 -4.08 8.33 -13.26
N THR A 216 -4.71 9.33 -13.91
CA THR A 216 -4.76 9.38 -15.38
C THR A 216 -3.40 9.74 -15.99
N VAL A 217 -3.24 9.42 -17.29
CA VAL A 217 -2.02 9.77 -18.06
C VAL A 217 -1.75 11.27 -18.18
N SER A 218 -2.71 12.09 -17.80
CA SER A 218 -2.59 13.56 -17.80
C SER A 218 -1.94 14.13 -16.55
N PHE A 219 -1.54 13.30 -15.59
CA PHE A 219 -0.89 13.78 -14.39
C PHE A 219 0.42 14.50 -14.70
N LEU A 220 0.75 15.48 -13.86
CA LEU A 220 2.00 16.22 -13.94
C LEU A 220 2.82 15.98 -12.66
N ARG A 221 4.08 15.60 -12.82
CA ARG A 221 4.96 15.30 -11.69
C ARG A 221 5.20 16.53 -10.78
N GLU A 222 5.29 17.71 -11.36
CA GLU A 222 5.39 18.97 -10.60
C GLU A 222 4.15 19.25 -9.76
N ASP A 223 2.97 18.98 -10.33
CA ASP A 223 1.70 19.16 -9.65
C ASP A 223 1.50 18.11 -8.54
N GLN A 224 1.88 16.86 -8.81
CA GLN A 224 1.93 15.81 -7.81
C GLN A 224 2.78 16.23 -6.60
N LYS A 225 3.97 16.78 -6.85
CA LYS A 225 4.84 17.28 -5.78
C LYS A 225 4.19 18.45 -5.02
N ARG A 226 3.62 19.41 -5.73
CA ARG A 226 2.95 20.58 -5.13
C ARG A 226 1.79 20.18 -4.22
N ILE A 227 0.98 19.21 -4.65
CA ILE A 227 -0.15 18.71 -3.86
C ILE A 227 0.38 17.96 -2.63
N PHE A 228 1.35 17.07 -2.82
CA PHE A 228 1.97 16.33 -1.72
C PHE A 228 2.57 17.26 -0.66
N ASP A 229 3.32 18.29 -1.08
CA ASP A 229 3.96 19.26 -0.17
C ASP A 229 2.94 20.01 0.71
N GLN A 230 1.69 20.16 0.26
CA GLN A 230 0.63 20.75 1.06
C GLN A 230 -0.05 19.73 1.98
N LEU A 231 -0.23 18.50 1.50
CA LEU A 231 -0.86 17.42 2.26
C LEU A 231 0.02 16.93 3.42
N ILE A 232 1.34 17.09 3.36
CA ILE A 232 2.26 16.56 4.38
C ILE A 232 2.02 17.11 5.80
N GLU A 233 1.30 18.22 5.95
CA GLU A 233 0.91 18.76 7.26
C GLU A 233 0.11 17.74 8.10
N ILE A 234 -0.63 16.82 7.43
CA ILE A 234 -1.38 15.76 8.13
C ILE A 234 -0.49 14.73 8.83
N LYS A 235 0.81 14.71 8.53
CA LYS A 235 1.75 13.78 9.19
C LYS A 235 1.72 13.93 10.71
N HIS A 236 1.49 15.13 11.21
CA HIS A 236 1.58 15.43 12.63
C HIS A 236 0.28 15.96 13.25
N ASN A 237 -0.65 16.41 12.44
CA ASN A 237 -1.89 17.02 12.92
C ASN A 237 -3.08 16.46 12.12
N PRO A 238 -4.22 16.15 12.76
CA PRO A 238 -5.35 15.53 12.10
C PRO A 238 -6.19 16.52 11.30
N ILE A 239 -6.71 16.07 10.16
CA ILE A 239 -7.95 16.58 9.58
C ILE A 239 -9.04 15.57 9.91
N ILE A 240 -10.12 16.02 10.54
CA ILE A 240 -11.27 15.17 10.83
C ILE A 240 -12.22 15.22 9.64
N ALA A 241 -12.52 14.06 9.09
CA ALA A 241 -13.48 13.89 8.01
C ALA A 241 -14.75 13.21 8.53
N THR A 242 -15.91 13.77 8.17
CA THR A 242 -17.20 13.09 8.34
C THR A 242 -17.52 12.35 7.06
N VAL A 243 -17.84 11.07 7.19
CA VAL A 243 -18.15 10.18 6.06
C VAL A 243 -19.57 9.66 6.20
N GLU A 244 -20.35 9.76 5.13
CA GLU A 244 -21.71 9.26 5.03
C GLU A 244 -21.82 8.41 3.77
N ASN A 245 -22.11 7.14 3.94
CA ASN A 245 -22.19 6.18 2.84
C ASN A 245 -20.98 6.25 1.89
N GLY A 246 -19.77 6.21 2.46
CA GLY A 246 -18.52 6.25 1.73
C GLY A 246 -18.16 7.60 1.09
N VAL A 247 -18.91 8.67 1.38
CA VAL A 247 -18.65 10.02 0.87
C VAL A 247 -18.23 10.96 1.99
N ILE A 248 -17.12 11.66 1.83
CA ILE A 248 -16.70 12.72 2.77
C ILE A 248 -17.62 13.93 2.58
N THR A 249 -18.44 14.20 3.59
CA THR A 249 -19.43 15.30 3.60
C THR A 249 -18.86 16.57 4.25
N ALA A 250 -17.92 16.43 5.18
CA ALA A 250 -17.29 17.56 5.86
C ALA A 250 -15.83 17.27 6.22
N LEU A 251 -15.01 18.32 6.21
CA LEU A 251 -13.63 18.33 6.71
C LEU A 251 -13.46 19.43 7.75
N SER A 252 -12.68 19.17 8.79
CA SER A 252 -12.29 20.17 9.79
C SER A 252 -10.84 19.98 10.23
N ASP A 253 -10.16 21.08 10.52
CA ASP A 253 -8.85 21.12 11.20
C ASP A 253 -9.06 21.55 12.66
N PRO A 254 -9.20 20.62 13.61
CA PRO A 254 -9.47 20.94 15.01
C PRO A 254 -8.28 21.60 15.70
N THR A 255 -7.09 21.50 15.14
CA THR A 255 -5.85 22.05 15.70
C THR A 255 -5.49 23.43 15.12
N GLY A 256 -6.02 23.77 13.96
CA GLY A 256 -5.64 24.95 13.17
C GLY A 256 -4.21 24.87 12.62
N LYS A 257 -3.62 23.65 12.56
CA LYS A 257 -2.22 23.44 12.13
C LYS A 257 -2.08 22.75 10.77
N CYS A 258 -3.20 22.46 10.11
CA CYS A 258 -3.24 21.86 8.79
C CYS A 258 -3.97 22.74 7.75
N PRO A 259 -3.76 24.07 7.72
CA PRO A 259 -4.53 24.94 6.82
C PRO A 259 -4.25 24.64 5.34
N ASN A 260 -3.00 24.31 4.98
CA ASN A 260 -2.67 24.01 3.59
C ASN A 260 -3.25 22.65 3.16
N ALA A 261 -3.16 21.64 4.00
CA ALA A 261 -3.74 20.33 3.71
C ALA A 261 -5.28 20.40 3.61
N LEU A 262 -5.94 21.11 4.53
CA LEU A 262 -7.38 21.31 4.49
C LEU A 262 -7.82 22.06 3.21
N ASN A 263 -7.10 23.12 2.85
CA ASN A 263 -7.36 23.88 1.62
C ASN A 263 -7.12 23.03 0.36
N MET A 264 -6.07 22.19 0.37
CA MET A 264 -5.77 21.31 -0.75
C MET A 264 -6.86 20.24 -0.93
N LEU A 265 -7.26 19.53 0.13
CA LEU A 265 -8.34 18.55 0.05
C LEU A 265 -9.65 19.20 -0.44
N ASN A 266 -10.03 20.35 0.10
CA ASN A 266 -11.20 21.08 -0.38
C ASN A 266 -11.08 21.49 -1.85
N SER A 267 -9.89 21.88 -2.30
CA SER A 267 -9.64 22.23 -3.70
C SER A 267 -9.77 21.02 -4.62
N MET A 268 -9.21 19.87 -4.22
CA MET A 268 -9.36 18.60 -4.95
C MET A 268 -10.84 18.22 -5.05
N PHE A 269 -11.59 18.32 -3.95
CA PHE A 269 -13.03 18.01 -3.89
C PHE A 269 -13.90 18.95 -4.74
N ASN A 270 -13.47 20.20 -4.93
CA ASN A 270 -14.18 21.16 -5.75
C ASN A 270 -13.86 21.01 -7.25
N VAL A 271 -12.65 20.57 -7.57
CA VAL A 271 -12.23 20.29 -8.96
C VAL A 271 -12.88 19.02 -9.48
N ASP A 272 -12.91 17.98 -8.65
CA ASP A 272 -13.50 16.69 -9.01
C ASP A 272 -14.13 16.05 -7.76
N SER A 273 -15.47 15.94 -7.78
CA SER A 273 -16.24 15.39 -6.65
C SER A 273 -15.91 13.95 -6.33
N ARG A 274 -15.29 13.21 -7.26
CA ARG A 274 -14.85 11.83 -7.04
C ARG A 274 -13.77 11.70 -5.98
N TYR A 275 -13.01 12.77 -5.70
CA TYR A 275 -12.08 12.81 -4.58
C TYR A 275 -12.75 12.82 -3.19
N ARG A 276 -14.07 13.07 -3.11
CA ARG A 276 -14.82 12.95 -1.86
C ARG A 276 -15.18 11.50 -1.51
N ILE A 277 -15.02 10.59 -2.46
CA ILE A 277 -15.43 9.21 -2.31
C ILE A 277 -14.27 8.42 -1.71
N LEU A 278 -14.57 7.69 -0.65
CA LEU A 278 -13.68 6.68 -0.10
C LEU A 278 -13.78 5.44 -1.00
N TRP A 279 -12.86 5.32 -1.94
CA TRP A 279 -12.86 4.24 -2.91
C TRP A 279 -12.17 2.99 -2.42
N GLU A 280 -11.24 3.18 -1.53
CA GLU A 280 -10.40 2.11 -1.01
C GLU A 280 -10.23 2.23 0.49
N ILE A 281 -10.24 1.09 1.15
CA ILE A 281 -9.72 0.95 2.51
C ILE A 281 -8.64 -0.13 2.43
N GLY A 282 -7.40 0.28 2.65
CA GLY A 282 -6.27 -0.62 2.64
C GLY A 282 -5.71 -0.87 4.03
N PHE A 283 -5.09 -2.02 4.18
CA PHE A 283 -4.52 -2.52 5.42
C PHE A 283 -3.09 -2.97 5.15
N GLY A 284 -2.11 -2.14 5.51
CA GLY A 284 -0.71 -2.52 5.47
C GLY A 284 -0.40 -3.53 6.56
N VAL A 285 0.15 -4.68 6.17
CA VAL A 285 0.46 -5.79 7.08
C VAL A 285 1.93 -6.21 7.05
N ASN A 286 2.77 -5.49 6.30
CA ASN A 286 4.21 -5.74 6.28
C ASN A 286 4.89 -5.09 7.49
N THR A 287 5.17 -5.88 8.52
CA THR A 287 5.81 -5.40 9.76
C THR A 287 7.31 -5.10 9.60
N HIS A 288 7.92 -5.46 8.47
CA HIS A 288 9.30 -5.14 8.13
C HIS A 288 9.42 -3.83 7.36
N ASN A 289 8.30 -3.35 6.78
CA ASN A 289 8.29 -2.07 6.11
C ASN A 289 8.40 -0.93 7.12
N LYS A 290 9.26 0.04 6.79
CA LYS A 290 9.39 1.31 7.51
C LYS A 290 8.97 2.43 6.57
N ILE A 291 8.28 3.42 7.11
CA ILE A 291 7.92 4.61 6.34
C ILE A 291 9.19 5.27 5.80
N LEU A 292 9.28 5.33 4.49
CA LEU A 292 10.29 6.13 3.79
C LEU A 292 9.76 7.56 3.63
N ASP A 293 10.60 8.53 3.96
CA ASP A 293 10.21 9.95 3.82
C ASP A 293 9.97 10.32 2.35
N GLY A 294 9.06 11.23 2.14
CA GLY A 294 8.63 11.68 0.83
C GLY A 294 7.39 10.96 0.31
N ASN A 295 7.04 11.24 -0.94
CA ASN A 295 5.91 10.62 -1.61
C ASN A 295 6.35 9.26 -2.17
N GLN A 296 6.09 8.18 -1.43
CA GLN A 296 6.58 6.84 -1.74
C GLN A 296 5.45 5.81 -1.73
N ALA A 297 5.16 5.22 -2.88
CA ALA A 297 4.09 4.23 -3.06
C ALA A 297 4.24 3.03 -2.12
N MET A 298 5.45 2.52 -1.91
CA MET A 298 5.70 1.36 -1.06
C MET A 298 5.30 1.54 0.41
N ASN A 299 5.03 2.78 0.84
CA ASN A 299 4.56 3.02 2.20
C ASN A 299 3.17 2.42 2.47
N GLU A 300 2.36 2.13 1.44
CA GLU A 300 1.04 1.49 1.59
C GLU A 300 1.09 0.19 2.37
N THR A 301 2.14 -0.59 2.16
CA THR A 301 2.30 -1.88 2.84
C THR A 301 2.79 -1.77 4.27
N PHE A 302 3.05 -0.54 4.78
CA PHE A 302 3.51 -0.33 6.14
C PHE A 302 2.55 -0.92 7.17
N GLY A 303 3.01 -1.97 7.86
CA GLY A 303 2.19 -2.72 8.80
C GLY A 303 2.42 -2.38 10.27
N ASN A 304 3.32 -1.44 10.61
CA ASN A 304 3.70 -1.20 12.00
C ASN A 304 3.97 -2.54 12.72
N THR A 305 3.50 -2.71 13.96
CA THR A 305 3.61 -3.97 14.72
C THR A 305 2.37 -4.86 14.61
N ASP A 306 1.20 -4.30 14.29
CA ASP A 306 -0.09 -4.99 14.30
C ASP A 306 -1.00 -4.55 13.15
N GLY A 307 -0.41 -4.16 12.05
CA GLY A 307 -1.08 -3.58 10.90
C GLY A 307 -1.28 -2.05 11.03
N ALA A 308 -1.47 -1.40 9.88
CA ALA A 308 -1.85 0.00 9.78
C ALA A 308 -2.87 0.14 8.65
N ILE A 309 -3.81 1.08 8.79
CA ILE A 309 -4.80 1.32 7.73
C ILE A 309 -4.37 2.50 6.85
N HIS A 310 -4.85 2.51 5.62
CA HIS A 310 -4.92 3.71 4.80
C HIS A 310 -6.30 3.88 4.18
N PHE A 311 -6.64 5.14 3.89
CA PHE A 311 -7.86 5.51 3.20
C PHE A 311 -7.53 6.05 1.81
N GLY A 312 -8.09 5.44 0.76
CA GLY A 312 -7.89 5.81 -0.64
C GLY A 312 -8.97 6.74 -1.16
N LEU A 313 -8.56 7.90 -1.66
CA LEU A 313 -9.42 8.94 -2.24
C LEU A 313 -9.07 9.16 -3.72
N GLY A 314 -10.07 9.41 -4.55
CA GLY A 314 -9.88 9.43 -6.00
C GLY A 314 -9.70 8.02 -6.55
N LEU A 315 -9.83 7.87 -7.85
CA LEU A 315 -9.90 6.56 -8.47
C LEU A 315 -9.09 6.51 -9.75
N THR A 316 -8.06 5.68 -9.79
CA THR A 316 -7.33 5.38 -11.03
C THR A 316 -8.17 4.45 -11.91
N PRO A 317 -8.34 4.69 -13.21
CA PRO A 317 -7.71 5.76 -14.02
C PRO A 317 -8.59 7.02 -14.21
N TYR A 318 -9.58 7.26 -13.41
CA TYR A 318 -10.62 8.28 -13.66
C TYR A 318 -10.28 9.65 -13.07
N THR A 319 -9.56 9.70 -11.95
CA THR A 319 -9.04 10.95 -11.39
C THR A 319 -7.58 11.13 -11.76
N GLN A 320 -7.13 12.39 -11.80
CA GLN A 320 -5.75 12.72 -12.16
C GLN A 320 -4.72 12.14 -11.19
N TYR A 321 -5.10 12.01 -9.92
CA TYR A 321 -4.31 11.41 -8.85
C TYR A 321 -5.18 10.42 -8.06
N HIS A 322 -4.53 9.46 -7.43
CA HIS A 322 -5.09 8.67 -6.34
C HIS A 322 -4.34 9.05 -5.06
N LEU A 323 -5.06 9.28 -3.98
CA LEU A 323 -4.49 9.74 -2.72
C LEU A 323 -4.77 8.73 -1.63
N ASP A 324 -3.74 8.09 -1.12
CA ASP A 324 -3.80 7.28 0.08
C ASP A 324 -3.29 8.06 1.28
N ILE A 325 -3.93 7.84 2.42
CA ILE A 325 -3.52 8.44 3.68
C ILE A 325 -3.38 7.33 4.70
N ILE A 326 -2.13 6.97 5.01
CA ILE A 326 -1.83 6.00 6.06
C ILE A 326 -2.14 6.62 7.40
N CYS A 327 -3.00 5.97 8.20
CA CYS A 327 -3.49 6.45 9.49
C CYS A 327 -3.07 5.49 10.62
N PRO A 328 -1.83 5.57 11.12
CA PRO A 328 -1.26 4.57 12.04
C PRO A 328 -1.89 4.58 13.45
N ASN A 329 -2.67 5.59 13.80
CA ASN A 329 -3.37 5.67 15.09
C ASN A 329 -4.75 5.01 15.04
N THR A 330 -5.27 4.72 13.84
CA THR A 330 -6.57 4.08 13.69
C THR A 330 -6.42 2.58 13.88
N VAL A 331 -7.22 2.02 14.76
CA VAL A 331 -7.35 0.58 14.98
C VAL A 331 -8.66 0.08 14.41
N VAL A 332 -8.68 -1.17 13.93
CA VAL A 332 -9.87 -1.81 13.38
C VAL A 332 -10.24 -3.01 14.21
N LYS A 333 -11.50 -3.06 14.63
CA LYS A 333 -12.05 -4.15 15.41
C LYS A 333 -13.46 -4.50 14.96
N ASN A 334 -13.83 -5.76 15.15
CA ASN A 334 -15.16 -6.23 14.86
C ASN A 334 -16.20 -5.82 15.93
N ASN A 335 -17.46 -6.17 15.69
CA ASN A 335 -18.57 -5.96 16.66
C ASN A 335 -18.42 -6.75 17.96
N LYS A 336 -17.50 -7.74 18.01
CA LYS A 336 -17.16 -8.51 19.22
C LYS A 336 -15.93 -7.94 19.98
N ASN A 337 -15.38 -6.80 19.54
CA ASN A 337 -14.16 -6.15 20.03
C ASN A 337 -12.86 -6.93 19.81
N GLU A 338 -12.81 -7.83 18.85
CA GLU A 338 -11.59 -8.47 18.40
C GLU A 338 -10.87 -7.56 17.39
N TYR A 339 -9.54 -7.47 17.48
CA TYR A 339 -8.75 -6.56 16.66
C TYR A 339 -8.30 -7.24 15.37
N LEU A 340 -8.66 -6.64 14.23
CA LEU A 340 -8.11 -6.96 12.92
C LEU A 340 -6.79 -6.19 12.73
N ILE A 341 -6.78 -4.91 13.08
CA ILE A 341 -5.63 -4.00 12.97
C ILE A 341 -5.40 -3.31 14.30
N GLY A 342 -4.15 -3.26 14.73
CA GLY A 342 -3.75 -2.62 15.98
C GLY A 342 -3.99 -3.51 17.21
N LYS A 343 -3.73 -2.95 18.38
CA LYS A 343 -3.91 -3.59 19.69
C LYS A 343 -4.66 -2.71 20.63
N GLU A 344 -5.27 -3.30 21.64
CA GLU A 344 -5.75 -2.57 22.80
C GLU A 344 -4.58 -1.82 23.44
N GLY A 345 -4.68 -0.50 23.51
CA GLY A 345 -3.68 0.33 24.19
C GLY A 345 -3.52 -0.14 25.63
N LYS A 346 -2.29 -0.41 26.06
CA LYS A 346 -2.03 -0.72 27.48
C LYS A 346 -2.61 0.42 28.31
N LYS A 347 -3.66 0.14 29.07
CA LYS A 347 -4.15 1.08 30.07
C LYS A 347 -3.01 1.29 31.06
N ILE A 348 -2.41 2.48 31.01
CA ILE A 348 -1.50 2.90 32.08
C ILE A 348 -2.38 2.99 33.32
N ALA A 349 -2.18 2.06 34.26
CA ALA A 349 -2.86 2.10 35.53
C ALA A 349 -2.48 3.44 36.20
N ARG A 350 -3.42 4.38 36.23
CA ARG A 350 -3.25 5.58 37.02
C ARG A 350 -3.39 5.16 38.47
N ASN A 351 -2.29 4.85 39.11
CA ASN A 351 -2.27 4.76 40.54
C ASN A 351 -2.47 6.20 41.08
N LYS A 352 -3.60 6.47 41.63
CA LYS A 352 -3.75 7.65 42.50
C LYS A 352 -2.87 7.37 43.71
N SER A 353 -1.63 7.82 43.67
CA SER A 353 -0.74 7.75 44.81
C SER A 353 -1.33 8.63 45.91
N ILE A 354 -1.62 8.03 47.06
CA ILE A 354 -1.95 8.75 48.27
C ILE A 354 -0.63 9.10 48.96
N GLY A 355 0.09 10.08 48.37
CA GLY A 355 1.39 10.52 48.89
C GLY A 355 2.54 10.43 47.92
N CYS A 356 3.59 11.22 48.13
CA CYS A 356 4.83 11.13 47.40
C CYS A 356 5.68 9.96 47.92
N PRO A 357 6.10 9.00 47.10
CA PRO A 357 6.94 7.87 47.55
C PRO A 357 8.38 8.26 47.92
N CYS A 358 8.66 9.58 47.92
CA CYS A 358 9.97 10.15 48.31
C CYS A 358 10.06 10.64 49.73
N ILE A 359 9.03 10.38 50.56
CA ILE A 359 9.02 10.75 51.97
C ILE A 359 8.70 9.49 52.79
N GLU A 360 9.69 8.63 52.89
CA GLU A 360 9.92 7.72 54.00
C GLU A 360 11.40 7.80 54.41
#